data_30b2be7f94f2160599cf3fdae80e13ef
#
_entry.id   30b2be7f94f2160599cf3fdae80e13ef
#
_cell.length_a   1.000
_cell.length_b   1.000
_cell.length_c   1.000
_cell.angle_alpha   90.00
_cell.angle_beta   90.00
_cell.angle_gamma   90.00
#
_symmetry.space_group_name_H-M   'P 1'
#
loop_
_entity.id
_entity.type
_entity.pdbx_description
1 polymer ?
#
loop_
_entity_poly.entity_id
_entity_poly.type
_entity_poly.pdbx_seq_one_letter_code
_entity_poly.pdbx_strand_id
1 'polypeptide(L)'
;RTLDSIDLEAPWWDENATKAFSIGNAVYFTTGDITILNKVCTTSMLFNKEIIRNNNMEDPYTLVREHKWTFDTFLEMAKAASTEASDDKRVYGLLTGYADALTFIGSTGATICKKDENDYPYLSFGEERTQTVARKVLEAFASSGAWAIYAQECGDPIWETSFAVFHEGRALFRPSGFSATTKLRAYDVDFGIIPMPLWDEEQENYYSYCGTGEVASLTIPISVQDPEFSAFIVEACAAEAKNTLTPAYYEVNLIGRDVRDDESEEMLDIIFGNIIYDAGEAYNFGQMNTVLAALVQNRSADITSAFEAVKTQINQEIQQIIDLYDK
;
A
#
# COMPACT_ATOMS: atom_id res chain seq x y z
N ARG A 1 2.17 29.53 6.02
CA ARG A 1 2.16 30.01 7.42
C ARG A 1 2.92 29.00 8.26
N THR A 2 4.03 29.40 8.86
CA THR A 2 4.77 28.58 9.81
C THR A 2 4.01 28.54 11.12
N LEU A 3 3.89 27.36 11.74
CA LEU A 3 3.27 27.13 13.03
C LEU A 3 4.38 26.70 14.00
N ASP A 4 4.78 27.57 14.90
CA ASP A 4 5.92 27.35 15.82
C ASP A 4 5.65 26.25 16.85
N SER A 5 4.38 25.90 17.05
CA SER A 5 3.94 24.87 18.01
C SER A 5 3.97 23.44 17.45
N ILE A 6 4.32 23.23 16.18
CA ILE A 6 4.45 21.89 15.57
C ILE A 6 5.91 21.62 15.22
N ASP A 7 6.42 20.49 15.70
CA ASP A 7 7.75 19.96 15.35
C ASP A 7 7.59 18.71 14.48
N LEU A 8 7.61 18.87 13.15
CA LEU A 8 7.45 17.78 12.20
C LEU A 8 8.64 16.81 12.16
N GLU A 9 9.77 17.14 12.83
CA GLU A 9 10.90 16.21 13.00
C GLU A 9 10.72 15.32 14.25
N ALA A 10 9.71 15.60 15.07
CA ALA A 10 9.43 14.80 16.26
C ALA A 10 8.95 13.38 15.91
N PRO A 11 9.29 12.36 16.70
CA PRO A 11 9.12 10.94 16.35
C PRO A 11 7.67 10.44 16.35
N TRP A 12 6.69 11.27 16.64
CA TRP A 12 5.27 10.98 16.53
C TRP A 12 4.64 11.39 15.21
N TRP A 13 5.39 12.11 14.36
CA TRP A 13 5.01 12.37 12.98
C TRP A 13 5.61 11.32 12.03
N ASP A 14 4.88 11.01 10.97
CA ASP A 14 5.39 10.13 9.94
C ASP A 14 6.30 10.92 8.99
N GLU A 15 7.61 10.69 9.11
CA GLU A 15 8.63 11.40 8.34
C GLU A 15 8.47 11.15 6.84
N ASN A 16 8.14 9.91 6.43
CA ASN A 16 7.97 9.56 5.03
C ASN A 16 6.72 10.23 4.44
N ALA A 17 5.62 10.29 5.20
CA ALA A 17 4.42 11.03 4.80
C ALA A 17 4.71 12.54 4.68
N THR A 18 5.39 13.11 5.68
CA THR A 18 5.76 14.53 5.70
C THR A 18 6.62 14.88 4.48
N LYS A 19 7.63 14.06 4.17
CA LYS A 19 8.47 14.23 2.97
C LYS A 19 7.69 14.03 1.68
N ALA A 20 6.78 13.06 1.61
CA ALA A 20 6.00 12.81 0.40
C ALA A 20 5.01 13.95 0.09
N PHE A 21 4.40 14.53 1.14
CA PHE A 21 3.33 15.51 0.99
C PHE A 21 3.81 16.97 0.98
N SER A 22 5.05 17.25 1.37
CA SER A 22 5.63 18.59 1.27
C SER A 22 5.79 19.03 -0.20
N ILE A 23 5.77 20.32 -0.44
CA ILE A 23 6.10 20.92 -1.76
C ILE A 23 6.85 22.23 -1.49
N GLY A 24 8.07 22.36 -2.06
CA GLY A 24 8.93 23.50 -1.81
C GLY A 24 9.24 23.70 -0.31
N ASN A 25 9.43 22.61 0.42
CA ASN A 25 9.62 22.55 1.87
C ASN A 25 8.41 23.06 2.70
N ALA A 26 7.25 23.25 2.09
CA ALA A 26 6.02 23.61 2.78
C ALA A 26 5.13 22.38 2.98
N VAL A 27 4.66 22.16 4.21
CA VAL A 27 3.77 21.06 4.59
C VAL A 27 2.43 21.63 5.00
N TYR A 28 1.37 21.28 4.29
CA TYR A 28 0.00 21.71 4.60
C TYR A 28 -0.85 20.62 5.22
N PHE A 29 -0.43 19.38 5.08
CA PHE A 29 -1.06 18.21 5.72
C PHE A 29 -0.02 17.11 5.92
N THR A 30 -0.18 16.34 6.96
CA THR A 30 0.66 15.18 7.27
C THR A 30 -0.13 14.17 8.10
N THR A 31 0.49 13.05 8.43
CA THR A 31 -0.07 12.02 9.31
C THR A 31 0.95 11.59 10.36
N GLY A 32 0.51 10.81 11.32
CA GLY A 32 1.38 10.31 12.38
C GLY A 32 0.62 9.49 13.41
N ASP A 33 1.22 9.30 14.57
CA ASP A 33 0.67 8.45 15.64
C ASP A 33 -0.69 8.92 16.17
N ILE A 34 -1.03 10.20 15.99
CA ILE A 34 -2.32 10.77 16.39
C ILE A 34 -3.53 10.08 15.76
N THR A 35 -3.38 9.46 14.57
CA THR A 35 -4.47 8.79 13.88
C THR A 35 -4.30 7.30 13.74
N ILE A 36 -3.06 6.79 13.75
CA ILE A 36 -2.66 5.42 13.40
C ILE A 36 -3.16 4.88 12.05
N LEU A 37 -3.95 5.66 11.31
CA LEU A 37 -4.55 5.18 10.06
C LEU A 37 -3.52 4.92 8.97
N ASN A 38 -2.37 5.58 9.01
CA ASN A 38 -1.22 5.24 8.18
C ASN A 38 -0.82 3.75 8.37
N LYS A 39 -0.77 3.24 9.60
CA LYS A 39 -0.47 1.83 9.89
C LYS A 39 -1.61 0.90 9.49
N VAL A 40 -2.86 1.31 9.74
CA VAL A 40 -4.06 0.51 9.38
C VAL A 40 -4.20 0.34 7.86
N CYS A 41 -3.86 1.38 7.08
CA CYS A 41 -3.99 1.39 5.63
C CYS A 41 -2.73 0.91 4.89
N THR A 42 -1.61 0.73 5.60
CA THR A 42 -0.39 0.17 4.99
C THR A 42 -0.64 -1.22 4.44
N THR A 43 -0.28 -1.44 3.18
CA THR A 43 -0.52 -2.71 2.52
C THR A 43 0.55 -3.73 2.89
N SER A 44 0.07 -4.93 3.23
CA SER A 44 0.86 -6.15 3.41
C SER A 44 0.31 -7.27 2.52
N MET A 45 1.00 -8.38 2.42
CA MET A 45 0.53 -9.59 1.76
C MET A 45 0.09 -10.60 2.80
N LEU A 46 -1.20 -10.90 2.84
CA LEU A 46 -1.72 -12.04 3.60
C LEU A 46 -1.53 -13.32 2.78
N PHE A 47 -1.15 -14.42 3.42
CA PHE A 47 -1.08 -15.73 2.76
C PHE A 47 -1.74 -16.83 3.58
N ASN A 48 -2.36 -17.79 2.91
CA ASN A 48 -3.01 -18.94 3.54
C ASN A 48 -2.00 -20.04 3.81
N LYS A 49 -1.72 -20.33 5.09
CA LYS A 49 -0.74 -21.31 5.53
C LYS A 49 -1.13 -22.75 5.19
N GLU A 50 -2.43 -23.05 5.16
CA GLU A 50 -2.92 -24.38 4.80
C GLU A 50 -2.64 -24.69 3.33
N ILE A 51 -2.83 -23.71 2.43
CA ILE A 51 -2.51 -23.89 1.01
C ILE A 51 -1.01 -24.10 0.82
N ILE A 52 -0.14 -23.36 1.53
CA ILE A 52 1.32 -23.55 1.51
C ILE A 52 1.66 -25.01 1.92
N ARG A 53 1.13 -25.48 3.04
CA ARG A 53 1.40 -26.84 3.55
C ARG A 53 0.90 -27.93 2.61
N ASN A 54 -0.33 -27.78 2.10
CA ASN A 54 -0.95 -28.79 1.25
C ASN A 54 -0.27 -28.94 -0.12
N ASN A 55 0.37 -27.87 -0.60
CA ASN A 55 1.12 -27.89 -1.87
C ASN A 55 2.63 -28.10 -1.68
N ASN A 56 3.12 -28.31 -0.44
CA ASN A 56 4.54 -28.43 -0.12
C ASN A 56 5.37 -27.26 -0.69
N MET A 57 4.84 -26.06 -0.61
CA MET A 57 5.53 -24.84 -1.06
C MET A 57 6.55 -24.38 -0.03
N GLU A 58 7.54 -23.63 -0.50
CA GLU A 58 8.49 -22.95 0.37
C GLU A 58 7.75 -21.96 1.29
N ASP A 59 8.22 -21.84 2.52
CA ASP A 59 7.59 -20.97 3.51
C ASP A 59 7.85 -19.49 3.18
N PRO A 60 6.79 -18.67 3.02
CA PRO A 60 6.95 -17.26 2.68
C PRO A 60 7.76 -16.46 3.70
N TYR A 61 7.75 -16.80 4.98
CA TYR A 61 8.58 -16.13 5.99
C TYR A 61 10.07 -16.37 5.74
N THR A 62 10.42 -17.63 5.39
CA THR A 62 11.80 -17.97 5.01
C THR A 62 12.24 -17.20 3.78
N LEU A 63 11.39 -17.09 2.76
CA LEU A 63 11.68 -16.31 1.56
C LEU A 63 11.94 -14.83 1.86
N VAL A 64 11.16 -14.22 2.78
CA VAL A 64 11.39 -12.84 3.22
C VAL A 64 12.73 -12.69 3.94
N ARG A 65 13.04 -13.57 4.92
CA ARG A 65 14.31 -13.55 5.68
C ARG A 65 15.53 -13.73 4.80
N GLU A 66 15.41 -14.57 3.76
CA GLU A 66 16.48 -14.83 2.80
C GLU A 66 16.54 -13.80 1.66
N HIS A 67 15.68 -12.78 1.68
CA HIS A 67 15.59 -11.75 0.63
C HIS A 67 15.25 -12.31 -0.76
N LYS A 68 14.50 -13.41 -0.80
CA LYS A 68 14.07 -14.13 -2.01
C LYS A 68 12.58 -13.97 -2.31
N TRP A 69 11.83 -13.27 -1.46
CA TRP A 69 10.42 -12.96 -1.68
C TRP A 69 10.29 -11.86 -2.75
N THR A 70 10.44 -12.24 -4.00
CA THR A 70 10.40 -11.35 -5.16
C THR A 70 9.07 -11.44 -5.89
N PHE A 71 8.80 -10.51 -6.81
CA PHE A 71 7.61 -10.54 -7.66
C PHE A 71 7.55 -11.80 -8.54
N ASP A 72 8.69 -12.31 -9.00
CA ASP A 72 8.74 -13.56 -9.76
C ASP A 72 8.44 -14.77 -8.89
N THR A 73 9.02 -14.86 -7.69
CA THR A 73 8.71 -15.91 -6.70
C THR A 73 7.21 -15.88 -6.33
N PHE A 74 6.66 -14.69 -6.08
CA PHE A 74 5.22 -14.53 -5.86
C PHE A 74 4.39 -15.10 -7.00
N LEU A 75 4.72 -14.75 -8.27
CA LEU A 75 3.99 -15.24 -9.43
C LEU A 75 4.08 -16.75 -9.61
N GLU A 76 5.25 -17.33 -9.37
CA GLU A 76 5.46 -18.78 -9.44
C GLU A 76 4.60 -19.50 -8.39
N MET A 77 4.63 -19.07 -7.15
CA MET A 77 3.82 -19.65 -6.07
C MET A 77 2.32 -19.48 -6.34
N ALA A 78 1.88 -18.28 -6.77
CA ALA A 78 0.48 -18.02 -7.07
C ALA A 78 -0.05 -18.91 -8.21
N LYS A 79 0.72 -19.08 -9.27
CA LYS A 79 0.36 -19.98 -10.38
C LYS A 79 0.33 -21.44 -9.95
N ALA A 80 1.31 -21.87 -9.16
CA ALA A 80 1.41 -23.26 -8.69
C ALA A 80 0.29 -23.65 -7.72
N ALA A 81 -0.22 -22.70 -6.91
CA ALA A 81 -1.33 -22.95 -5.99
C ALA A 81 -2.68 -23.09 -6.68
N SER A 82 -2.81 -22.58 -7.89
CA SER A 82 -4.10 -22.46 -8.58
C SER A 82 -4.61 -23.82 -9.09
N THR A 83 -5.91 -24.05 -8.95
CA THR A 83 -6.55 -25.29 -9.43
C THR A 83 -7.57 -25.00 -10.51
N GLU A 84 -7.79 -25.97 -11.41
CA GLU A 84 -8.83 -25.95 -12.44
C GLU A 84 -10.11 -26.64 -11.96
N ALA A 85 -10.56 -26.38 -10.75
CA ALA A 85 -11.80 -26.94 -10.20
C ALA A 85 -13.03 -26.11 -10.61
N SER A 86 -14.22 -26.59 -10.29
CA SER A 86 -15.45 -25.79 -10.40
C SER A 86 -15.40 -24.58 -9.49
N ASP A 87 -16.15 -23.51 -9.83
CA ASP A 87 -16.08 -22.19 -9.19
C ASP A 87 -16.17 -22.20 -7.65
N ASP A 88 -16.96 -23.11 -7.07
CA ASP A 88 -17.12 -23.28 -5.64
C ASP A 88 -15.94 -24.00 -4.94
N LYS A 89 -15.08 -24.68 -5.70
CA LYS A 89 -13.93 -25.44 -5.19
C LYS A 89 -12.59 -24.94 -5.74
N ARG A 90 -12.64 -23.94 -6.61
CA ARG A 90 -11.45 -23.40 -7.24
C ARG A 90 -10.60 -22.67 -6.19
N VAL A 91 -9.31 -22.99 -6.19
CA VAL A 91 -8.30 -22.26 -5.46
C VAL A 91 -7.59 -21.31 -6.41
N TYR A 92 -7.47 -20.07 -6.01
CA TYR A 92 -6.75 -19.01 -6.74
C TYR A 92 -5.41 -18.74 -6.06
N GLY A 93 -4.39 -18.47 -6.83
CA GLY A 93 -3.11 -18.02 -6.29
C GLY A 93 -3.17 -16.61 -5.72
N LEU A 94 -4.03 -15.76 -6.28
CA LEU A 94 -4.18 -14.39 -5.84
C LEU A 94 -5.65 -13.97 -5.82
N LEU A 95 -6.06 -13.34 -4.73
CA LEU A 95 -7.27 -12.54 -4.63
C LEU A 95 -6.86 -11.08 -4.47
N THR A 96 -7.24 -10.22 -5.41
CA THR A 96 -6.78 -8.82 -5.47
C THR A 96 -7.87 -7.88 -5.96
N GLY A 97 -7.66 -6.58 -5.85
CA GLY A 97 -8.53 -5.56 -6.45
C GLY A 97 -7.95 -5.01 -7.76
N TYR A 98 -8.79 -4.38 -8.59
CA TYR A 98 -8.29 -3.74 -9.82
C TYR A 98 -7.29 -2.61 -9.54
N ALA A 99 -7.44 -1.90 -8.40
CA ALA A 99 -6.56 -0.81 -8.01
C ALA A 99 -5.21 -1.27 -7.43
N ASP A 100 -5.06 -2.56 -7.06
CA ASP A 100 -3.86 -3.05 -6.39
C ASP A 100 -2.62 -3.07 -7.30
N ALA A 101 -2.78 -2.85 -8.62
CA ALA A 101 -1.64 -2.72 -9.52
C ALA A 101 -0.67 -1.61 -9.08
N LEU A 102 -1.19 -0.46 -8.62
CA LEU A 102 -0.37 0.63 -8.08
C LEU A 102 0.40 0.18 -6.82
N THR A 103 -0.23 -0.61 -5.96
CA THR A 103 0.41 -1.17 -4.75
C THR A 103 1.59 -2.08 -5.11
N PHE A 104 1.42 -2.98 -6.08
CA PHE A 104 2.51 -3.84 -6.57
C PHE A 104 3.63 -3.03 -7.22
N ILE A 105 3.30 -1.97 -7.97
CA ILE A 105 4.29 -1.06 -8.55
C ILE A 105 5.01 -0.32 -7.43
N GLY A 106 4.29 0.24 -6.47
CA GLY A 106 4.83 1.00 -5.34
C GLY A 106 5.75 0.17 -4.45
N SER A 107 5.44 -1.13 -4.22
CA SER A 107 6.29 -2.01 -3.41
C SER A 107 7.70 -2.18 -3.98
N THR A 108 7.93 -1.83 -5.24
CA THR A 108 9.25 -1.81 -5.87
C THR A 108 10.00 -0.49 -5.68
N GLY A 109 9.43 0.47 -4.94
CA GLY A 109 9.94 1.84 -4.82
C GLY A 109 9.65 2.74 -6.03
N ALA A 110 8.89 2.24 -7.02
CA ALA A 110 8.45 3.05 -8.16
C ALA A 110 7.24 3.91 -7.76
N THR A 111 7.26 5.19 -8.14
CA THR A 111 6.23 6.17 -7.79
C THR A 111 5.76 6.94 -9.03
N ILE A 112 4.57 7.53 -8.95
CA ILE A 112 4.03 8.42 -9.99
C ILE A 112 4.90 9.68 -10.06
N CYS A 113 5.22 10.25 -8.90
CA CYS A 113 6.05 11.43 -8.78
C CYS A 113 7.23 11.18 -7.82
N LYS A 114 8.38 11.77 -8.13
CA LYS A 114 9.51 11.97 -7.24
C LYS A 114 9.68 13.45 -6.96
N LYS A 115 10.62 13.81 -6.10
CA LYS A 115 10.94 15.18 -5.79
C LYS A 115 12.35 15.54 -6.23
N ASP A 116 12.51 16.78 -6.66
CA ASP A 116 13.82 17.36 -6.97
C ASP A 116 14.52 17.85 -5.68
N GLU A 117 15.72 18.42 -5.86
CA GLU A 117 16.54 18.97 -4.77
C GLU A 117 15.91 20.15 -4.02
N ASN A 118 14.88 20.77 -4.59
CA ASN A 118 14.14 21.89 -4.03
C ASN A 118 12.79 21.46 -3.45
N ASP A 119 12.56 20.14 -3.29
CA ASP A 119 11.32 19.55 -2.81
C ASP A 119 10.12 19.75 -3.74
N TYR A 120 10.33 20.05 -5.03
CA TYR A 120 9.23 20.12 -6.00
C TYR A 120 8.97 18.76 -6.65
N PRO A 121 7.71 18.37 -6.79
CA PRO A 121 7.36 17.12 -7.45
C PRO A 121 7.64 17.19 -8.95
N TYR A 122 8.17 16.11 -9.51
CA TYR A 122 8.27 15.88 -10.94
C TYR A 122 7.77 14.49 -11.32
N LEU A 123 7.28 14.36 -12.55
CA LEU A 123 6.73 13.11 -13.06
C LEU A 123 7.82 12.06 -13.27
N SER A 124 7.87 11.04 -12.42
CA SER A 124 8.82 9.92 -12.50
C SER A 124 8.25 8.66 -13.13
N PHE A 125 6.93 8.56 -13.28
CA PHE A 125 6.28 7.37 -13.84
C PHE A 125 6.73 7.05 -15.29
N GLY A 126 7.24 8.04 -16.01
CA GLY A 126 7.81 7.86 -17.35
C GLY A 126 9.24 7.31 -17.38
N GLU A 127 9.91 7.14 -16.25
CA GLU A 127 11.25 6.57 -16.18
C GLU A 127 11.26 5.10 -16.67
N GLU A 128 12.32 4.68 -17.33
CA GLU A 128 12.43 3.35 -17.94
C GLU A 128 12.18 2.21 -16.93
N ARG A 129 12.76 2.32 -15.72
CA ARG A 129 12.55 1.33 -14.65
C ARG A 129 11.08 1.24 -14.25
N THR A 130 10.43 2.39 -14.00
CA THR A 130 9.01 2.45 -13.58
C THR A 130 8.09 1.88 -14.68
N GLN A 131 8.34 2.23 -15.94
CA GLN A 131 7.60 1.69 -17.08
C GLN A 131 7.80 0.17 -17.25
N THR A 132 9.01 -0.34 -16.98
CA THR A 132 9.31 -1.78 -17.03
C THR A 132 8.58 -2.52 -15.92
N VAL A 133 8.60 -2.01 -14.69
CA VAL A 133 7.87 -2.56 -13.55
C VAL A 133 6.37 -2.57 -13.84
N ALA A 134 5.80 -1.43 -14.21
CA ALA A 134 4.37 -1.28 -14.46
C ALA A 134 3.90 -2.22 -15.58
N ARG A 135 4.66 -2.36 -16.66
CA ARG A 135 4.36 -3.29 -17.75
C ARG A 135 4.34 -4.73 -17.26
N LYS A 136 5.36 -5.20 -16.54
CA LYS A 136 5.43 -6.59 -16.04
C LYS A 136 4.29 -6.91 -15.08
N VAL A 137 3.94 -5.97 -14.16
CA VAL A 137 2.79 -6.12 -13.27
C VAL A 137 1.49 -6.24 -14.07
N LEU A 138 1.27 -5.35 -15.05
CA LEU A 138 0.06 -5.37 -15.87
C LEU A 138 0.00 -6.59 -16.80
N GLU A 139 1.11 -7.07 -17.35
CA GLU A 139 1.18 -8.33 -18.13
C GLU A 139 0.78 -9.54 -17.27
N ALA A 140 1.27 -9.60 -16.03
CA ALA A 140 0.87 -10.63 -15.09
C ALA A 140 -0.64 -10.56 -14.80
N PHE A 141 -1.18 -9.38 -14.57
CA PHE A 141 -2.61 -9.18 -14.29
C PHE A 141 -3.49 -9.40 -15.51
N ALA A 142 -3.06 -9.01 -16.71
CA ALA A 142 -3.78 -9.27 -17.95
C ALA A 142 -3.91 -10.79 -18.23
N SER A 143 -2.89 -11.56 -17.88
CA SER A 143 -2.85 -13.02 -18.05
C SER A 143 -3.40 -13.81 -16.85
N SER A 144 -3.97 -13.14 -15.86
CA SER A 144 -4.29 -13.71 -14.54
C SER A 144 -5.53 -14.61 -14.50
N GLY A 145 -6.34 -14.67 -15.54
CA GLY A 145 -7.63 -15.39 -15.54
C GLY A 145 -7.59 -16.86 -15.12
N ALA A 146 -6.41 -17.51 -15.21
CA ALA A 146 -6.24 -18.87 -14.74
C ALA A 146 -5.86 -18.98 -13.26
N TRP A 147 -5.22 -17.97 -12.68
CA TRP A 147 -4.61 -18.08 -11.34
C TRP A 147 -5.01 -16.97 -10.35
N ALA A 148 -5.72 -15.92 -10.77
CA ALA A 148 -6.20 -14.88 -9.88
C ALA A 148 -7.70 -14.61 -10.04
N ILE A 149 -8.31 -14.07 -8.99
CA ILE A 149 -9.68 -13.54 -8.98
C ILE A 149 -9.65 -12.12 -8.44
N TYR A 150 -10.48 -11.25 -9.00
CA TYR A 150 -10.60 -9.88 -8.53
C TYR A 150 -11.79 -9.73 -7.59
N ALA A 151 -11.63 -8.94 -6.54
CA ALA A 151 -12.67 -8.69 -5.55
C ALA A 151 -13.98 -8.24 -6.21
N GLN A 152 -13.88 -7.40 -7.25
CA GLN A 152 -15.03 -6.92 -8.02
C GLN A 152 -15.74 -8.00 -8.84
N GLU A 153 -15.13 -9.16 -9.02
CA GLU A 153 -15.69 -10.32 -9.73
C GLU A 153 -16.29 -11.37 -8.79
N CYS A 154 -16.12 -11.20 -7.45
CA CYS A 154 -16.62 -12.16 -6.46
C CYS A 154 -18.12 -12.07 -6.21
N GLY A 155 -18.80 -11.01 -6.66
CA GLY A 155 -20.21 -10.74 -6.43
C GLY A 155 -20.48 -9.64 -5.41
N ASP A 156 -21.75 -9.39 -5.11
CA ASP A 156 -22.18 -8.34 -4.17
C ASP A 156 -22.66 -8.95 -2.83
N PRO A 157 -22.39 -8.31 -1.69
CA PRO A 157 -21.50 -7.15 -1.50
C PRO A 157 -20.02 -7.53 -1.65
N ILE A 158 -19.26 -6.73 -2.42
CA ILE A 158 -17.85 -7.03 -2.81
C ILE A 158 -16.97 -7.42 -1.62
N TRP A 159 -17.11 -6.72 -0.49
CA TRP A 159 -16.30 -6.99 0.69
C TRP A 159 -16.56 -8.37 1.28
N GLU A 160 -17.82 -8.73 1.51
CA GLU A 160 -18.20 -10.01 2.10
C GLU A 160 -17.83 -11.17 1.18
N THR A 161 -18.16 -11.06 -0.10
CA THR A 161 -17.91 -12.12 -1.08
C THR A 161 -16.43 -12.34 -1.33
N SER A 162 -15.63 -11.28 -1.46
CA SER A 162 -14.18 -11.42 -1.61
C SER A 162 -13.51 -11.93 -0.33
N PHE A 163 -13.98 -11.52 0.87
CA PHE A 163 -13.47 -12.10 2.11
C PHE A 163 -13.77 -13.59 2.22
N ALA A 164 -14.94 -14.03 1.76
CA ALA A 164 -15.31 -15.44 1.75
C ALA A 164 -14.32 -16.27 0.94
N VAL A 165 -13.88 -15.81 -0.22
CA VAL A 165 -12.88 -16.52 -1.03
C VAL A 165 -11.59 -16.77 -0.23
N PHE A 166 -11.13 -15.82 0.58
CA PHE A 166 -9.90 -15.98 1.35
C PHE A 166 -10.09 -16.86 2.60
N HIS A 167 -11.10 -16.56 3.43
CA HIS A 167 -11.30 -17.31 4.69
C HIS A 167 -11.81 -18.74 4.50
N GLU A 168 -12.41 -19.05 3.34
CA GLU A 168 -12.78 -20.42 2.95
C GLU A 168 -11.60 -21.22 2.38
N GLY A 169 -10.38 -20.67 2.38
CA GLY A 169 -9.19 -21.34 1.87
C GLY A 169 -9.11 -21.42 0.36
N ARG A 170 -9.77 -20.50 -0.37
CA ARG A 170 -9.81 -20.48 -1.84
C ARG A 170 -8.89 -19.43 -2.49
N ALA A 171 -8.04 -18.78 -1.71
CA ALA A 171 -6.97 -17.93 -2.23
C ALA A 171 -5.70 -18.10 -1.43
N LEU A 172 -4.54 -18.23 -2.13
CA LEU A 172 -3.24 -18.31 -1.46
C LEU A 172 -2.82 -16.95 -0.94
N PHE A 173 -2.78 -15.94 -1.80
CA PHE A 173 -2.34 -14.59 -1.47
C PHE A 173 -3.48 -13.57 -1.56
N ARG A 174 -3.41 -12.56 -0.66
CA ARG A 174 -4.30 -11.41 -0.66
C ARG A 174 -3.54 -10.17 -0.19
N PRO A 175 -3.22 -9.20 -1.09
CA PRO A 175 -2.77 -7.89 -0.64
C PRO A 175 -3.90 -7.19 0.12
N SER A 176 -3.58 -6.62 1.28
CA SER A 176 -4.57 -5.95 2.12
C SER A 176 -3.92 -5.01 3.12
N GLY A 177 -4.59 -3.92 3.45
CA GLY A 177 -4.29 -3.17 4.66
C GLY A 177 -4.64 -3.97 5.93
N PHE A 178 -4.11 -3.56 7.06
CA PHE A 178 -4.33 -4.24 8.35
C PHE A 178 -5.78 -4.18 8.86
N SER A 179 -6.63 -3.35 8.28
CA SER A 179 -8.08 -3.41 8.53
C SER A 179 -8.69 -4.78 8.17
N ALA A 180 -8.08 -5.51 7.24
CA ALA A 180 -8.51 -6.84 6.84
C ALA A 180 -8.26 -7.89 7.93
N THR A 181 -7.12 -7.82 8.63
CA THR A 181 -6.77 -8.78 9.69
C THR A 181 -7.79 -8.77 10.82
N THR A 182 -8.27 -7.57 11.18
CA THR A 182 -9.34 -7.39 12.17
C THR A 182 -10.63 -8.12 11.78
N LYS A 183 -11.00 -8.13 10.50
CA LYS A 183 -12.19 -8.85 10.02
C LYS A 183 -11.97 -10.36 10.01
N LEU A 184 -10.75 -10.80 9.67
CA LEU A 184 -10.41 -12.22 9.63
C LEU A 184 -10.39 -12.91 11.00
N ARG A 185 -10.39 -12.15 12.12
CA ARG A 185 -10.54 -12.70 13.47
C ARG A 185 -11.81 -13.53 13.66
N ALA A 186 -12.88 -13.18 12.95
CA ALA A 186 -14.15 -13.85 13.05
C ALA A 186 -14.18 -15.24 12.40
N TYR A 187 -13.11 -15.61 11.68
CA TYR A 187 -13.04 -16.83 10.88
C TYR A 187 -11.85 -17.70 11.32
N ASP A 188 -12.04 -19.01 11.14
CA ASP A 188 -11.01 -20.01 11.45
C ASP A 188 -10.11 -20.26 10.23
N VAL A 189 -9.49 -19.19 9.72
CA VAL A 189 -8.48 -19.26 8.66
C VAL A 189 -7.08 -19.12 9.23
N ASP A 190 -6.19 -20.07 8.94
CA ASP A 190 -4.79 -20.02 9.33
C ASP A 190 -3.99 -19.22 8.27
N PHE A 191 -3.68 -17.97 8.57
CA PHE A 191 -2.97 -17.07 7.67
C PHE A 191 -1.72 -16.48 8.31
N GLY A 192 -0.78 -16.09 7.48
CA GLY A 192 0.38 -15.30 7.85
C GLY A 192 0.38 -13.93 7.17
N ILE A 193 1.24 -13.05 7.67
CA ILE A 193 1.42 -11.68 7.18
C ILE A 193 2.88 -11.51 6.77
N ILE A 194 3.12 -11.06 5.55
CA ILE A 194 4.44 -10.74 5.02
C ILE A 194 4.41 -9.39 4.29
N PRO A 195 5.56 -8.73 4.05
CA PRO A 195 5.60 -7.55 3.21
C PRO A 195 5.18 -7.87 1.77
N MET A 196 4.84 -6.85 1.00
CA MET A 196 4.70 -6.97 -0.45
C MET A 196 6.04 -7.42 -1.05
N PRO A 197 6.02 -8.13 -2.20
CA PRO A 197 7.25 -8.69 -2.77
C PRO A 197 8.20 -7.59 -3.26
N LEU A 198 9.52 -7.87 -3.19
CA LEU A 198 10.55 -7.12 -3.88
C LEU A 198 10.36 -7.21 -5.40
N TRP A 199 10.91 -6.26 -6.14
CA TRP A 199 11.05 -6.41 -7.58
C TRP A 199 12.00 -7.55 -7.95
N ASP A 200 13.18 -7.53 -7.34
CA ASP A 200 14.26 -8.52 -7.47
C ASP A 200 15.12 -8.53 -6.20
N GLU A 201 16.11 -9.41 -6.13
CA GLU A 201 17.00 -9.55 -4.99
C GLU A 201 17.98 -8.37 -4.81
N GLU A 202 18.08 -7.45 -5.80
CA GLU A 202 18.93 -6.25 -5.71
C GLU A 202 18.19 -5.08 -5.02
N GLN A 203 16.88 -5.16 -4.89
CA GLN A 203 16.10 -4.16 -4.16
C GLN A 203 16.39 -4.26 -2.66
N GLU A 204 16.96 -3.22 -2.05
CA GLU A 204 17.44 -3.26 -0.66
C GLU A 204 16.34 -3.46 0.39
N ASN A 205 15.17 -2.85 0.21
CA ASN A 205 14.11 -2.84 1.20
C ASN A 205 12.78 -3.35 0.65
N TYR A 206 12.01 -4.03 1.49
CA TYR A 206 10.61 -4.31 1.26
C TYR A 206 9.80 -3.03 1.49
N TYR A 207 9.40 -2.33 0.46
CA TYR A 207 8.58 -1.14 0.60
C TYR A 207 7.11 -1.50 0.82
N SER A 208 6.51 -0.87 1.83
CA SER A 208 5.10 -1.03 2.17
C SER A 208 4.32 0.18 1.68
N TYR A 209 3.68 0.04 0.53
CA TYR A 209 2.91 1.12 -0.07
C TYR A 209 1.67 1.42 0.77
N CYS A 210 1.51 2.67 1.17
CA CYS A 210 0.35 3.15 1.89
C CYS A 210 -0.49 4.03 0.96
N GLY A 211 -1.64 3.51 0.54
CA GLY A 211 -2.54 4.22 -0.37
C GLY A 211 -3.08 5.50 0.26
N THR A 212 -2.81 6.62 -0.36
CA THR A 212 -3.11 7.96 0.19
C THR A 212 -4.60 8.28 0.18
N GLY A 213 -5.40 7.60 -0.62
CA GLY A 213 -6.85 7.76 -0.63
C GLY A 213 -7.57 7.27 0.64
N GLU A 214 -6.90 6.45 1.47
CA GLU A 214 -7.45 5.87 2.69
C GLU A 214 -6.83 6.45 3.97
N VAL A 215 -5.65 7.07 3.87
CA VAL A 215 -4.93 7.66 5.01
C VAL A 215 -5.56 8.97 5.43
N ALA A 216 -5.96 9.06 6.71
CA ALA A 216 -6.38 10.34 7.28
C ALA A 216 -5.16 11.23 7.50
N SER A 217 -5.15 12.37 6.83
CA SER A 217 -4.18 13.44 7.03
C SER A 217 -4.76 14.56 7.87
N LEU A 218 -3.90 15.18 8.67
CA LEU A 218 -4.24 16.32 9.51
C LEU A 218 -3.82 17.62 8.85
N THR A 219 -4.68 18.61 8.94
CA THR A 219 -4.43 19.99 8.49
C THR A 219 -5.08 20.99 9.44
N ILE A 220 -4.50 22.17 9.56
CA ILE A 220 -5.09 23.29 10.32
C ILE A 220 -5.64 24.31 9.31
N PRO A 221 -6.98 24.48 9.21
CA PRO A 221 -7.58 25.38 8.24
C PRO A 221 -7.13 26.83 8.44
N ILE A 222 -6.99 27.58 7.36
CA ILE A 222 -6.62 29.01 7.38
C ILE A 222 -7.65 29.89 8.13
N SER A 223 -8.90 29.42 8.22
CA SER A 223 -10.00 30.11 8.89
C SER A 223 -10.00 29.99 10.41
N VAL A 224 -9.10 29.19 10.99
CA VAL A 224 -8.99 29.05 12.46
C VAL A 224 -8.56 30.36 13.08
N GLN A 225 -9.23 30.77 14.16
CA GLN A 225 -8.97 32.05 14.85
C GLN A 225 -7.61 32.06 15.55
N ASP A 226 -7.25 30.95 16.21
CA ASP A 226 -5.97 30.76 16.89
C ASP A 226 -5.28 29.49 16.35
N PRO A 227 -4.50 29.63 15.27
CA PRO A 227 -3.82 28.49 14.66
C PRO A 227 -2.68 27.93 15.51
N GLU A 228 -2.00 28.77 16.35
CA GLU A 228 -0.94 28.31 17.23
C GLU A 228 -1.47 27.47 18.38
N PHE A 229 -2.62 27.86 18.96
CA PHE A 229 -3.27 27.03 19.98
C PHE A 229 -3.76 25.70 19.38
N SER A 230 -4.32 25.72 18.16
CA SER A 230 -4.72 24.50 17.48
C SER A 230 -3.52 23.59 17.18
N ALA A 231 -2.41 24.17 16.74
CA ALA A 231 -1.15 23.48 16.49
C ALA A 231 -0.59 22.85 17.78
N PHE A 232 -0.58 23.59 18.88
CA PHE A 232 -0.16 23.09 20.19
C PHE A 232 -1.00 21.88 20.63
N ILE A 233 -2.32 21.92 20.47
CA ILE A 233 -3.20 20.80 20.82
C ILE A 233 -2.92 19.57 19.92
N VAL A 234 -2.77 19.76 18.63
CA VAL A 234 -2.46 18.69 17.69
C VAL A 234 -1.12 18.05 18.02
N GLU A 235 -0.09 18.85 18.28
CA GLU A 235 1.24 18.39 18.69
C GLU A 235 1.19 17.57 19.98
N ALA A 236 0.51 18.10 21.02
CA ALA A 236 0.35 17.41 22.29
C ALA A 236 -0.40 16.07 22.15
N CYS A 237 -1.45 16.04 21.30
CA CYS A 237 -2.17 14.81 21.01
C CYS A 237 -1.30 13.80 20.27
N ALA A 238 -0.49 14.23 19.30
CA ALA A 238 0.41 13.35 18.56
C ALA A 238 1.49 12.75 19.48
N ALA A 239 2.10 13.58 20.34
CA ALA A 239 3.08 13.13 21.32
C ALA A 239 2.49 12.12 22.32
N GLU A 240 1.28 12.36 22.82
CA GLU A 240 0.60 11.42 23.73
C GLU A 240 0.20 10.13 23.02
N ALA A 241 -0.26 10.21 21.76
CA ALA A 241 -0.66 9.05 20.98
C ALA A 241 0.51 8.08 20.73
N LYS A 242 1.74 8.59 20.59
CA LYS A 242 2.93 7.75 20.49
C LYS A 242 3.12 6.83 21.67
N ASN A 243 2.76 7.30 22.88
CA ASN A 243 2.94 6.55 24.12
C ASN A 243 1.68 5.77 24.55
N THR A 244 0.55 6.00 23.92
CA THR A 244 -0.73 5.39 24.30
C THR A 244 -1.40 4.66 23.15
N LEU A 245 -1.78 5.37 22.08
CA LEU A 245 -2.53 4.81 20.96
C LEU A 245 -1.70 3.84 20.13
N THR A 246 -0.47 4.22 19.78
CA THR A 246 0.41 3.39 18.95
C THR A 246 0.79 2.07 19.63
N PRO A 247 1.26 2.03 20.90
CA PRO A 247 1.49 0.76 21.59
C PRO A 247 0.22 -0.07 21.75
N ALA A 248 -0.92 0.56 22.07
CA ALA A 248 -2.19 -0.17 22.19
C ALA A 248 -2.62 -0.80 20.87
N TYR A 249 -2.42 -0.12 19.75
CA TYR A 249 -2.69 -0.69 18.43
C TYR A 249 -1.74 -1.84 18.11
N TYR A 250 -0.43 -1.64 18.27
CA TYR A 250 0.59 -2.62 17.93
C TYR A 250 0.51 -3.86 18.84
N GLU A 251 0.60 -3.68 20.17
CA GLU A 251 0.69 -4.78 21.12
C GLU A 251 -0.65 -5.48 21.37
N VAL A 252 -1.74 -4.71 21.52
CA VAL A 252 -3.04 -5.29 21.91
C VAL A 252 -3.86 -5.70 20.69
N ASN A 253 -3.86 -4.90 19.61
CA ASN A 253 -4.66 -5.23 18.45
C ASN A 253 -3.90 -6.11 17.46
N LEU A 254 -2.72 -5.70 16.99
CA LEU A 254 -1.98 -6.49 16.00
C LEU A 254 -1.42 -7.75 16.63
N ILE A 255 -0.44 -7.67 17.52
CA ILE A 255 0.23 -8.83 18.10
C ILE A 255 -0.75 -9.66 18.94
N GLY A 256 -1.51 -9.00 19.83
CA GLY A 256 -2.37 -9.72 20.76
C GLY A 256 -3.63 -10.37 20.15
N ARG A 257 -4.04 -9.99 18.94
CA ARG A 257 -5.33 -10.42 18.36
C ARG A 257 -5.30 -10.76 16.88
N ASP A 258 -4.53 -10.05 16.07
CA ASP A 258 -4.56 -10.16 14.60
C ASP A 258 -3.46 -11.06 14.07
N VAL A 259 -2.28 -10.97 14.66
CA VAL A 259 -1.13 -11.82 14.34
C VAL A 259 -1.35 -13.20 14.97
N ARG A 260 -1.17 -14.25 14.18
CA ARG A 260 -1.44 -15.63 14.59
C ARG A 260 -0.20 -16.41 15.01
N ASP A 261 0.98 -15.80 14.85
CA ASP A 261 2.28 -16.41 15.16
C ASP A 261 3.41 -15.37 15.31
N ASP A 262 4.49 -15.79 15.95
CA ASP A 262 5.68 -14.97 16.22
C ASP A 262 6.39 -14.53 14.91
N GLU A 263 6.26 -15.30 13.83
CA GLU A 263 6.88 -15.01 12.53
C GLU A 263 6.19 -13.82 11.85
N SER A 264 4.86 -13.71 11.95
CA SER A 264 4.13 -12.53 11.48
C SER A 264 4.51 -11.29 12.28
N GLU A 265 4.83 -11.40 13.58
CA GLU A 265 5.30 -10.27 14.40
C GLU A 265 6.60 -9.70 13.85
N GLU A 266 7.59 -10.57 13.53
CA GLU A 266 8.84 -10.14 12.88
C GLU A 266 8.59 -9.39 11.58
N MET A 267 7.61 -9.83 10.76
CA MET A 267 7.28 -9.19 9.50
C MET A 267 6.66 -7.80 9.69
N LEU A 268 5.96 -7.53 10.81
CA LEU A 268 5.42 -6.20 11.10
C LEU A 268 6.50 -5.13 11.20
N ASP A 269 7.65 -5.46 11.79
CA ASP A 269 8.78 -4.52 11.90
C ASP A 269 9.32 -4.13 10.52
N ILE A 270 9.42 -5.12 9.60
CA ILE A 270 9.82 -4.87 8.21
C ILE A 270 8.78 -3.98 7.51
N ILE A 271 7.49 -4.29 7.66
CA ILE A 271 6.40 -3.59 6.99
C ILE A 271 6.30 -2.15 7.47
N PHE A 272 6.27 -1.92 8.78
CA PHE A 272 6.10 -0.58 9.34
C PHE A 272 7.37 0.28 9.30
N GLY A 273 8.54 -0.36 9.27
CA GLY A 273 9.81 0.34 9.09
C GLY A 273 10.02 0.92 7.68
N ASN A 274 9.24 0.48 6.69
CA ASN A 274 9.45 0.83 5.29
C ASN A 274 8.17 1.34 4.60
N ILE A 275 7.30 2.04 5.32
CA ILE A 275 6.10 2.64 4.73
C ILE A 275 6.51 3.74 3.76
N ILE A 276 5.94 3.72 2.55
CA ILE A 276 6.14 4.74 1.53
C ILE A 276 4.81 5.32 1.06
N TYR A 277 4.88 6.57 0.64
CA TYR A 277 3.77 7.35 0.09
C TYR A 277 4.15 7.92 -1.27
N ASP A 278 3.16 8.15 -2.12
CA ASP A 278 3.36 8.75 -3.44
C ASP A 278 2.63 10.10 -3.53
N ALA A 279 3.39 11.18 -3.72
CA ALA A 279 2.81 12.50 -3.96
C ALA A 279 1.88 12.50 -5.17
N GLY A 280 2.17 11.72 -6.21
CA GLY A 280 1.34 11.61 -7.39
C GLY A 280 -0.04 11.00 -7.10
N GLU A 281 -0.14 10.07 -6.15
CA GLU A 281 -1.42 9.56 -5.67
C GLU A 281 -2.09 10.55 -4.70
N ALA A 282 -1.34 11.13 -3.76
CA ALA A 282 -1.87 12.06 -2.76
C ALA A 282 -2.55 13.28 -3.40
N TYR A 283 -1.95 13.83 -4.44
CA TYR A 283 -2.50 14.92 -5.23
C TYR A 283 -3.34 14.45 -6.42
N ASN A 284 -3.49 13.13 -6.60
CA ASN A 284 -4.28 12.47 -7.64
C ASN A 284 -3.93 12.92 -9.08
N PHE A 285 -2.64 13.12 -9.35
CA PHE A 285 -2.17 13.58 -10.66
C PHE A 285 -2.54 12.60 -11.78
N GLY A 286 -3.23 13.12 -12.80
CA GLY A 286 -3.69 12.35 -13.95
C GLY A 286 -4.62 11.18 -13.61
N GLN A 287 -5.09 11.09 -12.39
CA GLN A 287 -5.88 9.97 -11.89
C GLN A 287 -5.21 8.59 -12.17
N MET A 288 -3.89 8.53 -11.98
CA MET A 288 -3.09 7.36 -12.38
C MET A 288 -3.56 6.05 -11.75
N ASN A 289 -4.06 6.08 -10.50
CA ASN A 289 -4.65 4.89 -9.88
C ASN A 289 -5.87 4.39 -10.66
N THR A 290 -6.75 5.30 -11.11
CA THR A 290 -7.91 4.96 -11.95
C THR A 290 -7.47 4.43 -13.33
N VAL A 291 -6.43 5.02 -13.92
CA VAL A 291 -5.87 4.57 -15.21
C VAL A 291 -5.35 3.13 -15.09
N LEU A 292 -4.57 2.84 -14.05
CA LEU A 292 -4.04 1.49 -13.81
C LEU A 292 -5.16 0.49 -13.52
N ALA A 293 -6.12 0.86 -12.68
CA ALA A 293 -7.28 0.00 -12.39
C ALA A 293 -8.10 -0.33 -13.65
N ALA A 294 -8.28 0.64 -14.55
CA ALA A 294 -8.95 0.42 -15.82
C ALA A 294 -8.19 -0.53 -16.75
N LEU A 295 -6.86 -0.44 -16.77
CA LEU A 295 -6.02 -1.40 -17.52
C LEU A 295 -6.18 -2.82 -16.98
N VAL A 296 -6.15 -2.99 -15.66
CA VAL A 296 -6.37 -4.30 -15.03
C VAL A 296 -7.77 -4.84 -15.34
N GLN A 297 -8.81 -4.03 -15.17
CA GLN A 297 -10.20 -4.40 -15.47
C GLN A 297 -10.37 -4.84 -16.91
N ASN A 298 -9.74 -4.16 -17.85
CA ASN A 298 -9.79 -4.46 -19.28
C ASN A 298 -8.79 -5.54 -19.73
N ARG A 299 -8.06 -6.15 -18.78
CA ARG A 299 -7.02 -7.16 -19.09
C ARG A 299 -5.98 -6.64 -20.09
N SER A 300 -5.62 -5.37 -19.98
CA SER A 300 -4.65 -4.69 -20.86
C SER A 300 -3.33 -4.44 -20.14
N ALA A 301 -2.23 -4.68 -20.84
CA ALA A 301 -0.88 -4.33 -20.38
C ALA A 301 -0.32 -3.07 -21.08
N ASP A 302 -1.13 -2.36 -21.87
CA ASP A 302 -0.69 -1.19 -22.64
C ASP A 302 -0.56 0.07 -21.77
N ILE A 303 0.37 0.01 -20.81
CA ILE A 303 0.67 1.15 -19.94
C ILE A 303 1.25 2.32 -20.72
N THR A 304 2.01 2.06 -21.78
CA THR A 304 2.68 3.13 -22.53
C THR A 304 1.65 4.08 -23.17
N SER A 305 0.66 3.53 -23.90
CA SER A 305 -0.39 4.36 -24.50
C SER A 305 -1.25 5.06 -23.44
N ALA A 306 -1.61 4.34 -22.37
CA ALA A 306 -2.43 4.89 -21.30
C ALA A 306 -1.71 6.03 -20.55
N PHE A 307 -0.42 5.88 -20.27
CA PHE A 307 0.41 6.91 -19.65
C PHE A 307 0.58 8.15 -20.55
N GLU A 308 0.94 7.96 -21.82
CA GLU A 308 1.11 9.08 -22.74
C GLU A 308 -0.20 9.88 -22.93
N ALA A 309 -1.36 9.25 -22.79
CA ALA A 309 -2.64 9.94 -22.87
C ALA A 309 -2.86 10.94 -21.70
N VAL A 310 -2.30 10.68 -20.51
CA VAL A 310 -2.48 11.53 -19.31
C VAL A 310 -1.24 12.35 -18.94
N LYS A 311 -0.09 12.08 -19.52
CA LYS A 311 1.20 12.68 -19.19
C LYS A 311 1.21 14.22 -19.25
N THR A 312 0.57 14.79 -20.26
CA THR A 312 0.48 16.26 -20.39
C THR A 312 -0.37 16.84 -19.27
N GLN A 313 -1.48 16.20 -18.93
CA GLN A 313 -2.33 16.60 -17.82
C GLN A 313 -1.57 16.53 -16.50
N ILE A 314 -0.86 15.45 -16.23
CA ILE A 314 -0.05 15.29 -15.00
C ILE A 314 0.93 16.44 -14.84
N ASN A 315 1.71 16.76 -15.89
CA ASN A 315 2.68 17.85 -15.83
C ASN A 315 2.01 19.21 -15.58
N GLN A 316 0.81 19.45 -16.14
CA GLN A 316 0.06 20.67 -15.87
C GLN A 316 -0.44 20.74 -14.43
N GLU A 317 -0.94 19.63 -13.89
CA GLU A 317 -1.42 19.54 -12.51
C GLU A 317 -0.27 19.71 -11.51
N ILE A 318 0.89 19.11 -11.76
CA ILE A 318 2.12 19.32 -10.97
C ILE A 318 2.49 20.81 -10.95
N GLN A 319 2.53 21.47 -12.12
CA GLN A 319 2.87 22.88 -12.18
C GLN A 319 1.85 23.77 -11.45
N GLN A 320 0.56 23.45 -11.56
CA GLN A 320 -0.50 24.18 -10.84
C GLN A 320 -0.33 24.08 -9.32
N ILE A 321 0.05 22.91 -8.81
CA ILE A 321 0.30 22.72 -7.38
C ILE A 321 1.55 23.51 -6.95
N ILE A 322 2.65 23.44 -7.71
CA ILE A 322 3.85 24.23 -7.43
C ILE A 322 3.51 25.72 -7.36
N ASP A 323 2.78 26.24 -8.35
CA ASP A 323 2.38 27.65 -8.40
C ASP A 323 1.47 28.07 -7.21
N LEU A 324 0.75 27.12 -6.59
CA LEU A 324 -0.06 27.39 -5.40
C LEU A 324 0.78 27.46 -4.14
N TYR A 325 1.85 26.67 -4.05
CA TYR A 325 2.73 26.63 -2.88
C TYR A 325 3.76 27.76 -2.88
N ASP A 326 4.10 28.32 -4.04
CA ASP A 326 5.04 29.44 -4.19
C ASP A 326 4.41 30.82 -3.89
N LYS A 327 3.15 30.87 -3.47
CA LYS A 327 2.44 32.12 -3.12
C LYS A 327 2.51 32.42 -1.62
#